data_1994abff18a47e24621ce463cd013902
#
_entry.id   1994abff18a47e24621ce463cd013902
#
_cell.length_a   1.000
_cell.length_b   1.000
_cell.length_c   1.000
_cell.angle_alpha   90.00
_cell.angle_beta   90.00
_cell.angle_gamma   90.00
#
_symmetry.space_group_name_H-M   'P 1'
#
loop_
_entity.id
_entity.type
_entity.pdbx_description
1 polymer ?
#
loop_
_entity_poly.entity_id
_entity_poly.type
_entity_poly.pdbx_seq_one_letter_code
_entity_poly.pdbx_strand_id
1 'polypeptide(L)'
;IERVEFKKKEFLTECNEVENHIYFIEEGIVRQYFISQEREICLDFGFRHNLISAYVSFLTREPSLLCIHALTPVKALRIHYDAVQQLHNI
;
A
#
# COMPACT_ATOMS: atom_id res chain seq x y z
N ILE A 1 11.78 4.34 9.14
CA ILE A 1 11.29 3.02 8.65
C ILE A 1 10.70 2.26 9.82
N GLU A 2 9.52 1.74 9.64
CA GLU A 2 8.76 1.05 10.67
C GLU A 2 8.43 -0.37 10.19
N ARG A 3 8.57 -1.35 11.07
CA ARG A 3 8.17 -2.73 10.78
C ARG A 3 6.71 -2.91 11.20
N VAL A 4 5.88 -3.44 10.29
CA VAL A 4 4.46 -3.65 10.52
C VAL A 4 4.02 -5.04 10.10
N GLU A 5 2.93 -5.50 10.70
CA GLU A 5 2.34 -6.80 10.36
C GLU A 5 0.85 -6.61 10.10
N PHE A 6 0.35 -7.36 9.12
CA PHE A 6 -1.07 -7.38 8.78
C PHE A 6 -1.56 -8.82 8.82
N LYS A 7 -2.75 -8.99 9.35
CA LYS A 7 -3.42 -10.29 9.30
C LYS A 7 -4.05 -10.47 7.93
N LYS A 8 -4.29 -11.71 7.55
CA LYS A 8 -5.06 -12.03 6.35
C LYS A 8 -6.35 -11.21 6.33
N LYS A 9 -6.67 -10.61 5.19
CA LYS A 9 -7.82 -9.74 4.92
C LYS A 9 -7.73 -8.32 5.46
N GLU A 10 -6.70 -7.98 6.22
CA GLU A 10 -6.50 -6.59 6.61
C GLU A 10 -6.00 -5.75 5.44
N PHE A 11 -6.24 -4.45 5.49
CA PHE A 11 -5.83 -3.53 4.45
C PHE A 11 -4.53 -2.82 4.82
N LEU A 12 -3.58 -2.76 3.87
CA LEU A 12 -2.45 -1.87 3.97
C LEU A 12 -2.89 -0.45 3.60
N THR A 13 -3.75 -0.35 2.59
CA THR A 13 -4.32 0.91 2.13
C THR A 13 -5.79 0.68 1.81
N GLU A 14 -6.65 1.48 2.41
CA GLU A 14 -8.07 1.43 2.08
C GLU A 14 -8.40 2.40 0.96
N CYS A 15 -9.33 2.02 0.08
CA CYS A 15 -9.82 2.91 -0.97
C CYS A 15 -10.40 4.19 -0.33
N ASN A 16 -10.23 5.30 -1.00
CA ASN A 16 -10.71 6.62 -0.59
C ASN A 16 -9.97 7.26 0.58
N GLU A 17 -8.91 6.65 1.05
CA GLU A 17 -8.01 7.25 2.03
C GLU A 17 -6.74 7.73 1.35
N VAL A 18 -6.10 8.74 1.91
CA VAL A 18 -4.81 9.22 1.39
C VAL A 18 -3.73 8.21 1.77
N GLU A 19 -2.94 7.80 0.79
CA GLU A 19 -1.83 6.89 1.04
C GLU A 19 -0.68 7.63 1.71
N ASN A 20 -0.31 7.20 2.90
CA ASN A 20 0.76 7.82 3.67
C ASN A 20 2.06 7.03 3.71
N HIS A 21 2.10 5.86 3.09
CA HIS A 21 3.25 4.97 3.22
C HIS A 21 3.65 4.33 1.90
N ILE A 22 4.93 3.95 1.83
CA ILE A 22 5.44 2.98 0.85
C ILE A 22 5.84 1.75 1.66
N TYR A 23 5.43 0.58 1.20
CA TYR A 23 5.67 -0.69 1.87
C TYR A 23 6.68 -1.53 1.11
N PHE A 24 7.62 -2.13 1.83
CA PHE A 24 8.50 -3.17 1.32
C PHE A 24 8.04 -4.49 1.92
N ILE A 25 7.57 -5.42 1.10
CA ILE A 25 7.01 -6.69 1.54
C ILE A 25 8.14 -7.65 1.91
N GLU A 26 8.19 -8.06 3.17
CA GLU A 26 9.15 -9.06 3.64
C GLU A 26 8.59 -10.47 3.55
N GLU A 27 7.30 -10.64 3.86
CA GLU A 27 6.59 -11.91 3.78
C GLU A 27 5.14 -11.66 3.40
N GLY A 28 4.56 -12.59 2.65
CA GLY A 28 3.14 -12.57 2.34
C GLY A 28 2.84 -12.04 0.96
N ILE A 29 1.54 -11.99 0.66
CA ILE A 29 1.01 -11.61 -0.64
C ILE A 29 -0.08 -10.57 -0.43
N VAL A 30 -0.02 -9.49 -1.19
CA VAL A 30 -1.04 -8.45 -1.22
C VAL A 30 -1.66 -8.36 -2.59
N ARG A 31 -2.88 -7.82 -2.65
CA ARG A 31 -3.60 -7.57 -3.89
C ARG A 31 -3.90 -6.09 -4.00
N GLN A 32 -3.64 -5.50 -5.15
CA GLN A 32 -4.07 -4.14 -5.47
C GLN A 32 -5.28 -4.21 -6.38
N TYR A 33 -6.33 -3.50 -6.01
CA TYR A 33 -7.55 -3.46 -6.80
C TYR A 33 -8.25 -2.12 -6.65
N PHE A 34 -9.17 -1.84 -7.56
CA PHE A 34 -10.09 -0.71 -7.44
C PHE A 34 -11.51 -1.21 -7.63
N ILE A 35 -12.48 -0.37 -7.25
CA ILE A 35 -13.89 -0.71 -7.37
C ILE A 35 -14.48 0.10 -8.50
N SER A 36 -15.11 -0.58 -9.46
CA SER A 36 -15.80 0.03 -10.59
C SER A 36 -17.13 -0.68 -10.79
N GLN A 37 -18.23 0.09 -10.80
CA GLN A 37 -19.57 -0.47 -10.98
C GLN A 37 -19.86 -1.62 -10.02
N GLU A 38 -19.51 -1.42 -8.73
CA GLU A 38 -19.71 -2.38 -7.64
C GLU A 38 -18.88 -3.68 -7.80
N ARG A 39 -17.89 -3.66 -8.66
CA ARG A 39 -16.98 -4.81 -8.86
C ARG A 39 -15.57 -4.46 -8.45
N GLU A 40 -14.90 -5.44 -7.86
CA GLU A 40 -13.48 -5.34 -7.57
C GLU A 40 -12.70 -5.75 -8.82
N ILE A 41 -11.84 -4.84 -9.29
CA ILE A 41 -11.01 -5.08 -10.45
C ILE A 41 -9.57 -5.15 -9.99
N CYS A 42 -9.00 -6.36 -10.01
CA CYS A 42 -7.63 -6.59 -9.59
C CYS A 42 -6.67 -6.03 -10.63
N LEU A 43 -5.71 -5.21 -10.20
CA LEU A 43 -4.69 -4.64 -11.07
C LEU A 43 -3.37 -5.40 -10.97
N ASP A 44 -3.00 -5.79 -9.75
CA ASP A 44 -1.68 -6.38 -9.53
C ASP A 44 -1.63 -7.10 -8.20
N PHE A 45 -0.58 -7.90 -8.03
CA PHE A 45 -0.25 -8.54 -6.78
C PHE A 45 1.12 -8.07 -6.33
N GLY A 46 1.31 -7.97 -5.01
CA GLY A 46 2.61 -7.69 -4.42
C GLY A 46 3.13 -8.91 -3.70
N PHE A 47 4.39 -9.21 -3.91
CA PHE A 47 5.05 -10.38 -3.34
C PHE A 47 6.27 -9.96 -2.54
N ARG A 48 6.91 -10.94 -1.92
CA ARG A 48 8.15 -10.75 -1.17
C ARG A 48 9.16 -9.92 -1.98
N HIS A 49 9.73 -8.91 -1.33
CA HIS A 49 10.72 -7.98 -1.86
C HIS A 49 10.19 -6.96 -2.87
N ASN A 50 8.87 -6.86 -3.03
CA ASN A 50 8.29 -5.79 -3.83
C ASN A 50 8.08 -4.53 -3.00
N LEU A 51 8.19 -3.38 -3.66
CA LEU A 51 7.74 -2.10 -3.11
C LEU A 51 6.30 -1.87 -3.55
N ILE A 52 5.44 -1.58 -2.59
CA ILE A 52 4.00 -1.44 -2.83
C ILE A 52 3.50 -0.15 -2.21
N SER A 53 2.73 0.61 -2.99
CA SER A 53 2.03 1.79 -2.50
C SER A 53 0.96 2.19 -3.50
N ALA A 54 -0.05 2.92 -3.05
CA ALA A 54 -0.95 3.63 -3.96
C ALA A 54 -0.24 4.92 -4.38
N TYR A 55 0.70 4.81 -5.33
CA TYR A 55 1.66 5.88 -5.65
C TYR A 55 1.01 7.18 -6.09
N VAL A 56 -0.07 7.13 -6.88
CA VAL A 56 -0.75 8.36 -7.31
C VAL A 56 -1.25 9.13 -6.11
N SER A 57 -1.92 8.45 -5.17
CA SER A 57 -2.39 9.08 -3.93
C SER A 57 -1.22 9.58 -3.08
N PHE A 58 -0.18 8.75 -2.96
CA PHE A 58 1.02 9.10 -2.18
C PHE A 58 1.65 10.39 -2.69
N LEU A 59 1.76 10.55 -4.00
CA LEU A 59 2.40 11.71 -4.60
C LEU A 59 1.50 12.94 -4.64
N THR A 60 0.22 12.77 -4.94
CA THR A 60 -0.73 13.88 -5.12
C THR A 60 -1.39 14.34 -3.84
N ARG A 61 -1.35 13.51 -2.79
CA ARG A 61 -2.06 13.70 -1.52
C ARG A 61 -3.58 13.65 -1.67
N GLU A 62 -4.07 13.12 -2.78
CA GLU A 62 -5.49 12.90 -3.02
C GLU A 62 -5.91 11.52 -2.52
N PRO A 63 -7.19 11.32 -2.17
CA PRO A 63 -7.67 9.99 -1.76
C PRO A 63 -7.36 8.93 -2.82
N SER A 64 -6.98 7.74 -2.36
CA SER A 64 -6.59 6.64 -3.25
C SER A 64 -7.80 6.03 -3.94
N LEU A 65 -7.65 5.76 -5.23
CA LEU A 65 -8.59 4.93 -5.98
C LEU A 65 -8.30 3.44 -5.79
N LEU A 66 -7.10 3.12 -5.28
CA LEU A 66 -6.68 1.73 -5.08
C LEU A 66 -6.84 1.29 -3.64
N CYS A 67 -7.24 0.04 -3.48
CA CYS A 67 -7.16 -0.67 -2.21
C CYS A 67 -5.99 -1.64 -2.28
N ILE A 68 -5.26 -1.79 -1.19
CA ILE A 68 -4.19 -2.78 -1.05
C ILE A 68 -4.56 -3.70 0.11
N HIS A 69 -4.74 -4.97 -0.18
CA HIS A 69 -5.41 -5.93 0.69
C HIS A 69 -4.51 -7.15 0.91
N ALA A 70 -4.33 -7.55 2.16
CA ALA A 70 -3.50 -8.72 2.49
C ALA A 70 -4.28 -10.01 2.18
N LEU A 71 -3.74 -10.81 1.26
CA LEU A 71 -4.31 -12.12 0.91
C LEU A 71 -3.85 -13.20 1.87
N THR A 72 -2.68 -13.02 2.47
CA THR A 72 -2.10 -13.88 3.49
C THR A 72 -1.67 -12.99 4.64
N PRO A 73 -1.23 -13.53 5.78
CA PRO A 73 -0.51 -12.71 6.75
C PRO A 73 0.69 -12.04 6.06
N VAL A 74 0.92 -10.77 6.36
CA VAL A 74 1.95 -9.96 5.71
C VAL A 74 2.86 -9.35 6.77
N LYS A 75 4.17 -9.39 6.51
CA LYS A 75 5.17 -8.63 7.25
C LYS A 75 5.82 -7.67 6.28
N ALA A 76 5.91 -6.41 6.66
CA ALA A 76 6.43 -5.36 5.79
C ALA A 76 7.22 -4.33 6.59
N LEU A 77 8.12 -3.66 5.87
CA LEU A 77 8.72 -2.42 6.33
C LEU A 77 7.99 -1.30 5.62
N ARG A 78 7.74 -0.19 6.31
CA ARG A 78 7.10 0.96 5.68
C ARG A 78 7.84 2.25 6.01
N ILE A 79 7.77 3.19 5.08
CA ILE A 79 8.28 4.54 5.26
C ILE A 79 7.14 5.52 5.07
N HIS A 80 7.01 6.47 6.01
CA HIS A 80 5.97 7.47 5.96
C HIS A 80 6.30 8.56 4.94
N TYR A 81 5.25 9.16 4.38
CA TYR A 81 5.36 10.27 3.41
C TYR A 81 6.29 11.38 3.91
N ASP A 82 6.17 11.79 5.16
CA ASP A 82 7.00 12.88 5.71
C ASP A 82 8.48 12.55 5.69
N ALA A 83 8.83 11.28 5.97
CA ALA A 83 10.23 10.84 5.93
C ALA A 83 10.77 10.86 4.49
N VAL A 84 9.94 10.47 3.52
CA VAL A 84 10.31 10.53 2.10
C VAL A 84 10.53 11.98 1.65
N GLN A 85 9.66 12.90 2.10
CA GLN A 85 9.81 14.32 1.77
C GLN A 85 11.10 14.90 2.34
N GLN A 86 11.48 14.52 3.55
CA GLN A 86 12.74 14.97 4.15
C GLN A 86 13.95 14.53 3.33
N LEU A 87 13.91 13.33 2.74
CA LEU A 87 14.98 12.84 1.88
C LEU A 87 15.04 13.61 0.55
N HIS A 88 13.89 14.09 0.07
CA HIS A 88 13.81 14.84 -1.20
C HIS A 88 14.23 16.29 -1.09
N ASN A 89 14.19 16.85 0.09
CA ASN A 89 14.49 18.27 0.32
C ASN A 89 15.98 18.55 0.64
N ILE A 90 16.82 17.62 0.30
CA ILE A 90 18.27 17.78 0.48
C ILE A 90 18.90 18.41 -0.74
#